data_02fbb0a6f43e285a8f3d766802146d3e
#
_entry.id   02fbb0a6f43e285a8f3d766802146d3e
#
_cell.length_a   1.000
_cell.length_b   1.000
_cell.length_c   1.000
_cell.angle_alpha   90.00
_cell.angle_beta   90.00
_cell.angle_gamma   90.00
#
_symmetry.space_group_name_H-M   'P 1'
#
loop_
_entity.id
_entity.type
_entity.pdbx_description
1 polymer ?
#
loop_
_entity_poly.entity_id
_entity_poly.type
_entity_poly.pdbx_seq_one_letter_code
_entity_poly.pdbx_strand_id
1 'polypeptide(L)'
;MNYNKLEELSYQEVKEIAENMSLRIRRNKEDMLKDITSAFKDYERYKKSKSDKYTRVKQIGEKGKEGITYLVKTKSGSEYAMKTFRAQKSSSKLLQEVELQKAASELGVAPRVIDYDTVSKYIVMDKMDKHLLDVMKKQGGVILKTQQKQIISIYKKLDEANVFHGDANPLNYMFLGKQLYIIDFGMSKKITNSLIKKVGTSTPNIHIMTLGLVLKLKEMNCSPESYEYLKKFLSEEQRKQFCI
;
A
#
# COMPACT_ATOMS: atom_id res chain seq x y z
N MET A 1 19.57 12.01 -17.38
CA MET A 1 21.02 12.29 -17.25
C MET A 1 21.60 12.38 -18.66
N ASN A 2 22.34 13.42 -19.00
CA ASN A 2 22.93 13.58 -20.36
C ASN A 2 24.25 12.82 -20.40
N TYR A 3 24.33 11.72 -21.15
CA TYR A 3 25.49 10.82 -21.21
C TYR A 3 26.79 11.54 -21.59
N ASN A 4 26.70 12.60 -22.37
CA ASN A 4 27.88 13.39 -22.81
C ASN A 4 28.61 14.10 -21.65
N LYS A 5 27.97 14.21 -20.48
CA LYS A 5 28.58 14.80 -19.27
C LYS A 5 29.25 13.78 -18.35
N LEU A 6 29.01 12.47 -18.52
CA LEU A 6 29.64 11.45 -17.68
C LEU A 6 31.13 11.30 -17.93
N GLU A 7 31.57 11.55 -19.16
CA GLU A 7 32.97 11.46 -19.53
C GLU A 7 33.84 12.60 -18.92
N GLU A 8 33.21 13.74 -18.61
CA GLU A 8 33.85 14.91 -17.98
C GLU A 8 34.06 14.75 -16.47
N LEU A 9 33.34 13.78 -15.82
CA LEU A 9 33.46 13.54 -14.39
C LEU A 9 34.81 12.96 -13.99
N SER A 10 35.26 13.28 -12.77
CA SER A 10 36.46 12.67 -12.19
C SER A 10 36.23 11.17 -11.90
N TYR A 11 37.33 10.42 -11.68
CA TYR A 11 37.26 9.03 -11.29
C TYR A 11 36.44 8.84 -10.00
N GLN A 12 36.54 9.74 -9.02
CA GLN A 12 35.84 9.67 -7.75
C GLN A 12 34.32 9.84 -7.91
N GLU A 13 33.89 10.80 -8.75
CA GLU A 13 32.48 11.03 -9.06
C GLU A 13 31.85 9.84 -9.80
N VAL A 14 32.58 9.24 -10.75
CA VAL A 14 32.13 8.03 -11.48
C VAL A 14 32.03 6.84 -10.53
N LYS A 15 33.00 6.71 -9.60
CA LYS A 15 32.96 5.68 -8.56
C LYS A 15 31.72 5.80 -7.65
N GLU A 16 31.42 7.01 -7.20
CA GLU A 16 30.23 7.28 -6.36
C GLU A 16 28.92 6.93 -7.10
N ILE A 17 28.84 7.25 -8.40
CA ILE A 17 27.70 6.88 -9.24
C ILE A 17 27.59 5.35 -9.33
N ALA A 18 28.69 4.63 -9.56
CA ALA A 18 28.70 3.18 -9.64
C ALA A 18 28.28 2.53 -8.30
N GLU A 19 28.77 3.05 -7.18
CA GLU A 19 28.36 2.61 -5.82
C GLU A 19 26.86 2.80 -5.60
N ASN A 20 26.32 3.98 -5.92
CA ASN A 20 24.89 4.29 -5.81
C ASN A 20 24.02 3.39 -6.70
N MET A 21 24.55 2.90 -7.81
CA MET A 21 23.89 1.95 -8.71
C MET A 21 24.16 0.48 -8.33
N SER A 22 24.90 0.22 -7.24
CA SER A 22 25.31 -1.13 -6.82
C SER A 22 26.10 -1.89 -7.89
N LEU A 23 26.87 -1.17 -8.69
CA LEU A 23 27.75 -1.73 -9.72
C LEU A 23 29.13 -2.07 -9.13
N ARG A 24 29.82 -3.00 -9.79
CA ARG A 24 31.18 -3.35 -9.40
C ARG A 24 32.14 -2.17 -9.62
N ILE A 25 32.90 -1.82 -8.57
CA ILE A 25 33.95 -0.79 -8.69
C ILE A 25 35.13 -1.33 -9.47
N ARG A 26 35.50 -0.63 -10.57
CA ARG A 26 36.62 -0.94 -11.40
C ARG A 26 37.79 -0.02 -11.08
N ARG A 27 39.02 -0.48 -11.37
CA ARG A 27 40.24 0.34 -11.24
C ARG A 27 40.36 1.41 -12.32
N ASN A 28 39.73 1.19 -13.47
CA ASN A 28 39.72 2.09 -14.60
C ASN A 28 38.40 2.84 -14.72
N LYS A 29 38.46 4.16 -14.88
CA LYS A 29 37.30 5.04 -15.07
C LYS A 29 36.46 4.65 -16.30
N GLU A 30 37.11 4.33 -17.41
CA GLU A 30 36.42 3.98 -18.66
C GLU A 30 35.59 2.71 -18.54
N ASP A 31 36.08 1.71 -17.80
CA ASP A 31 35.34 0.46 -17.57
C ASP A 31 34.15 0.69 -16.66
N MET A 32 34.24 1.55 -15.64
CA MET A 32 33.12 1.96 -14.83
C MET A 32 32.07 2.73 -15.65
N LEU A 33 32.50 3.63 -16.53
CA LEU A 33 31.60 4.36 -17.43
C LEU A 33 30.89 3.42 -18.40
N LYS A 34 31.53 2.38 -18.90
CA LYS A 34 30.89 1.33 -19.72
C LYS A 34 29.86 0.57 -18.93
N ASP A 35 30.19 0.13 -17.71
CA ASP A 35 29.23 -0.58 -16.81
C ASP A 35 28.03 0.30 -16.48
N ILE A 36 28.24 1.56 -16.12
CA ILE A 36 27.19 2.56 -15.85
C ILE A 36 26.33 2.76 -17.10
N THR A 37 26.93 2.98 -18.26
CA THR A 37 26.22 3.22 -19.53
C THR A 37 25.39 2.00 -19.95
N SER A 38 25.93 0.79 -19.78
CA SER A 38 25.20 -0.47 -20.03
C SER A 38 24.01 -0.59 -19.11
N ALA A 39 24.21 -0.38 -17.81
CA ALA A 39 23.13 -0.45 -16.82
C ALA A 39 22.01 0.57 -17.11
N PHE A 40 22.34 1.78 -17.56
CA PHE A 40 21.35 2.76 -17.99
C PHE A 40 20.59 2.34 -19.26
N LYS A 41 21.28 1.76 -20.26
CA LYS A 41 20.61 1.24 -21.47
C LYS A 41 19.66 0.10 -21.15
N ASP A 42 20.09 -0.81 -20.26
CA ASP A 42 19.26 -1.91 -19.80
C ASP A 42 18.06 -1.40 -18.98
N TYR A 43 18.27 -0.38 -18.14
CA TYR A 43 17.21 0.30 -17.43
C TYR A 43 16.20 0.97 -18.37
N GLU A 44 16.63 1.70 -19.39
CA GLU A 44 15.74 2.32 -20.37
C GLU A 44 14.95 1.27 -21.18
N ARG A 45 15.59 0.17 -21.59
CA ARG A 45 14.90 -0.97 -22.23
C ARG A 45 13.84 -1.59 -21.30
N TYR A 46 14.23 -1.83 -20.05
CA TYR A 46 13.33 -2.33 -19.03
C TYR A 46 12.14 -1.39 -18.81
N LYS A 47 12.42 -0.10 -18.65
CA LYS A 47 11.41 0.94 -18.46
C LYS A 47 10.43 1.00 -19.65
N LYS A 48 10.94 0.92 -20.87
CA LYS A 48 10.13 0.85 -22.09
C LYS A 48 9.27 -0.40 -22.13
N SER A 49 9.83 -1.58 -21.83
CA SER A 49 9.09 -2.84 -21.82
C SER A 49 7.94 -2.85 -20.79
N LYS A 50 8.14 -2.18 -19.65
CA LYS A 50 7.12 -2.03 -18.59
C LYS A 50 6.08 -0.96 -18.93
N SER A 51 6.47 0.15 -19.59
CA SER A 51 5.52 1.19 -20.02
C SER A 51 4.49 0.68 -21.03
N ASP A 52 4.86 -0.33 -21.84
CA ASP A 52 3.99 -0.92 -22.85
C ASP A 52 3.01 -1.98 -22.30
N LYS A 53 3.18 -2.39 -21.03
CA LYS A 53 2.35 -3.42 -20.40
C LYS A 53 0.99 -2.89 -19.97
N TYR A 54 0.94 -1.64 -19.51
CA TYR A 54 -0.25 -0.99 -18.97
C TYR A 54 -0.50 0.37 -19.60
N THR A 55 -1.72 0.58 -20.12
CA THR A 55 -2.18 1.88 -20.60
C THR A 55 -3.00 2.56 -19.51
N ARG A 56 -2.60 3.77 -19.08
CA ARG A 56 -3.38 4.57 -18.13
C ARG A 56 -4.65 5.08 -18.80
N VAL A 57 -5.82 4.82 -18.17
CA VAL A 57 -7.13 5.24 -18.67
C VAL A 57 -7.57 6.52 -17.98
N LYS A 58 -7.59 6.54 -16.66
CA LYS A 58 -7.98 7.71 -15.84
C LYS A 58 -7.46 7.58 -14.42
N GLN A 59 -7.41 8.69 -13.71
CA GLN A 59 -7.19 8.69 -12.26
C GLN A 59 -8.47 8.19 -11.56
N ILE A 60 -8.33 7.30 -10.55
CA ILE A 60 -9.45 6.72 -9.79
C ILE A 60 -9.38 6.98 -8.29
N GLY A 61 -8.31 7.56 -7.80
CA GLY A 61 -8.12 7.99 -6.42
C GLY A 61 -7.69 9.44 -6.35
N GLU A 62 -7.92 10.08 -5.21
CA GLU A 62 -7.37 11.41 -4.96
C GLU A 62 -5.84 11.35 -4.89
N LYS A 63 -5.19 12.50 -5.12
CA LYS A 63 -3.74 12.62 -4.98
C LYS A 63 -3.38 12.55 -3.50
N GLY A 64 -3.00 11.36 -3.05
CA GLY A 64 -2.56 11.13 -1.66
C GLY A 64 -1.15 11.66 -1.37
N LYS A 65 -0.75 11.57 -0.10
CA LYS A 65 0.61 11.94 0.35
C LYS A 65 1.68 11.10 -0.32
N GLU A 66 1.43 9.81 -0.54
CA GLU A 66 2.40 8.85 -1.08
C GLU A 66 2.39 8.73 -2.60
N GLY A 67 1.27 9.03 -3.26
CA GLY A 67 1.15 8.83 -4.71
C GLY A 67 -0.25 9.06 -5.26
N ILE A 68 -0.50 8.49 -6.45
CA ILE A 68 -1.77 8.61 -7.18
C ILE A 68 -2.15 7.22 -7.70
N THR A 69 -3.45 6.91 -7.67
CA THR A 69 -3.98 5.65 -8.21
C THR A 69 -4.70 5.90 -9.53
N TYR A 70 -4.37 5.09 -10.53
CA TYR A 70 -4.95 5.13 -11.88
C TYR A 70 -5.67 3.82 -12.21
N LEU A 71 -6.76 3.92 -12.95
CA LEU A 71 -7.27 2.81 -13.74
C LEU A 71 -6.31 2.56 -14.90
N VAL A 72 -5.88 1.33 -15.06
CA VAL A 72 -5.01 0.90 -16.15
C VAL A 72 -5.63 -0.29 -16.89
N LYS A 73 -5.29 -0.43 -18.17
CA LYS A 73 -5.64 -1.58 -19.01
C LYS A 73 -4.41 -2.27 -19.53
N THR A 74 -4.46 -3.60 -19.57
CA THR A 74 -3.50 -4.42 -20.33
C THR A 74 -3.83 -4.40 -21.83
N LYS A 75 -2.92 -4.93 -22.66
CA LYS A 75 -3.17 -5.14 -24.09
C LYS A 75 -4.37 -6.08 -24.37
N SER A 76 -4.66 -7.00 -23.44
CA SER A 76 -5.84 -7.88 -23.51
C SER A 76 -7.15 -7.21 -23.09
N GLY A 77 -7.13 -5.94 -22.67
CA GLY A 77 -8.30 -5.19 -22.21
C GLY A 77 -8.64 -5.36 -20.72
N SER A 78 -7.92 -6.20 -19.97
CA SER A 78 -8.16 -6.38 -18.54
C SER A 78 -7.86 -5.10 -17.76
N GLU A 79 -8.74 -4.75 -16.82
CA GLU A 79 -8.65 -3.53 -16.01
C GLU A 79 -8.07 -3.81 -14.62
N TYR A 80 -7.18 -2.91 -14.17
CA TYR A 80 -6.54 -2.97 -12.86
C TYR A 80 -6.41 -1.58 -12.24
N ALA A 81 -6.16 -1.52 -10.94
CA ALA A 81 -5.73 -0.30 -10.25
C ALA A 81 -4.19 -0.26 -10.19
N MET A 82 -3.59 0.86 -10.60
CA MET A 82 -2.15 1.10 -10.50
C MET A 82 -1.89 2.25 -9.53
N LYS A 83 -1.33 1.97 -8.37
CA LYS A 83 -0.83 2.98 -7.42
C LYS A 83 0.60 3.35 -7.81
N THR A 84 0.82 4.60 -8.22
CA THR A 84 2.16 5.15 -8.54
C THR A 84 2.63 6.00 -7.38
N PHE A 85 3.87 5.79 -6.96
CA PHE A 85 4.43 6.48 -5.81
C PHE A 85 5.30 7.67 -6.23
N ARG A 86 5.50 8.59 -5.28
CA ARG A 86 6.42 9.70 -5.44
C ARG A 86 7.88 9.21 -5.43
N ALA A 87 8.78 10.00 -5.99
CA ALA A 87 10.22 9.68 -6.07
C ALA A 87 10.86 9.38 -4.70
N GLN A 88 10.37 9.98 -3.62
CA GLN A 88 10.89 9.82 -2.26
C GLN A 88 10.55 8.46 -1.61
N LYS A 89 9.57 7.70 -2.14
CA LYS A 89 9.27 6.35 -1.62
C LYS A 89 10.48 5.44 -1.87
N SER A 90 11.10 4.92 -0.83
CA SER A 90 12.24 4.00 -0.99
C SER A 90 11.79 2.65 -1.57
N SER A 91 12.66 1.99 -2.33
CA SER A 91 12.38 0.66 -2.89
C SER A 91 12.09 -0.38 -1.81
N SER A 92 12.79 -0.30 -0.66
CA SER A 92 12.55 -1.19 0.48
C SER A 92 11.16 -1.03 1.10
N LYS A 93 10.70 0.22 1.27
CA LYS A 93 9.34 0.50 1.78
C LYS A 93 8.26 0.06 0.78
N LEU A 94 8.49 0.23 -0.53
CA LEU A 94 7.56 -0.25 -1.54
C LEU A 94 7.49 -1.78 -1.53
N LEU A 95 8.63 -2.46 -1.46
CA LEU A 95 8.67 -3.92 -1.40
C LEU A 95 7.98 -4.46 -0.14
N GLN A 96 8.20 -3.82 1.02
CA GLN A 96 7.49 -4.16 2.25
C GLN A 96 5.96 -4.02 2.11
N GLU A 97 5.48 -2.92 1.49
CA GLU A 97 4.05 -2.72 1.22
C GLU A 97 3.49 -3.84 0.34
N VAL A 98 4.21 -4.23 -0.73
CA VAL A 98 3.86 -5.33 -1.62
C VAL A 98 3.78 -6.66 -0.87
N GLU A 99 4.78 -7.00 -0.05
CA GLU A 99 4.83 -8.26 0.69
C GLU A 99 3.67 -8.37 1.69
N LEU A 100 3.39 -7.31 2.44
CA LEU A 100 2.31 -7.29 3.42
C LEU A 100 0.94 -7.35 2.75
N GLN A 101 0.75 -6.64 1.63
CA GLN A 101 -0.50 -6.72 0.86
C GLN A 101 -0.69 -8.12 0.26
N LYS A 102 0.37 -8.77 -0.25
CA LYS A 102 0.31 -10.15 -0.75
C LYS A 102 -0.13 -11.11 0.34
N ALA A 103 0.49 -11.06 1.52
CA ALA A 103 0.11 -11.91 2.65
C ALA A 103 -1.36 -11.73 3.05
N ALA A 104 -1.88 -10.49 3.07
CA ALA A 104 -3.27 -10.21 3.33
C ALA A 104 -4.21 -10.70 2.19
N SER A 105 -3.75 -10.62 0.93
CA SER A 105 -4.54 -11.04 -0.23
C SER A 105 -4.68 -12.56 -0.34
N GLU A 106 -3.72 -13.33 0.17
CA GLU A 106 -3.79 -14.81 0.26
C GLU A 106 -4.94 -15.26 1.17
N LEU A 107 -5.29 -14.46 2.20
CA LEU A 107 -6.44 -14.68 3.06
C LEU A 107 -7.75 -14.03 2.54
N GLY A 108 -7.71 -13.45 1.34
CA GLY A 108 -8.87 -12.86 0.67
C GLY A 108 -9.39 -11.57 1.33
N VAL A 109 -8.52 -10.78 2.00
CA VAL A 109 -8.90 -9.53 2.66
C VAL A 109 -8.29 -8.27 2.05
N ALA A 110 -7.37 -8.41 1.10
CA ALA A 110 -6.77 -7.31 0.35
C ALA A 110 -6.82 -7.57 -1.16
N PRO A 111 -6.77 -6.54 -2.02
CA PRO A 111 -6.64 -6.72 -3.47
C PRO A 111 -5.37 -7.49 -3.80
N ARG A 112 -5.44 -8.45 -4.73
CA ARG A 112 -4.26 -9.19 -5.18
C ARG A 112 -3.28 -8.24 -5.87
N VAL A 113 -2.01 -8.39 -5.54
CA VAL A 113 -0.93 -7.71 -6.28
C VAL A 113 -0.66 -8.48 -7.56
N ILE A 114 -0.89 -7.84 -8.70
CA ILE A 114 -0.72 -8.41 -10.05
C ILE A 114 0.70 -8.18 -10.55
N ASP A 115 1.24 -6.97 -10.29
CA ASP A 115 2.56 -6.57 -10.73
C ASP A 115 3.08 -5.43 -9.86
N TYR A 116 4.39 -5.24 -9.80
CA TYR A 116 4.98 -4.08 -9.14
C TYR A 116 6.37 -3.80 -9.70
N ASP A 117 6.83 -2.58 -9.49
CA ASP A 117 8.14 -2.16 -9.89
C ASP A 117 8.73 -1.17 -8.88
N THR A 118 9.86 -1.54 -8.28
CA THR A 118 10.52 -0.73 -7.26
C THR A 118 11.32 0.44 -7.85
N VAL A 119 11.64 0.38 -9.13
CA VAL A 119 12.39 1.41 -9.86
C VAL A 119 11.44 2.46 -10.40
N SER A 120 10.42 2.04 -11.17
CA SER A 120 9.36 2.94 -11.67
C SER A 120 8.31 3.27 -10.60
N LYS A 121 8.44 2.67 -9.41
CA LYS A 121 7.66 2.95 -8.20
C LYS A 121 6.16 2.85 -8.40
N TYR A 122 5.68 1.66 -8.77
CA TYR A 122 4.26 1.37 -8.84
C TYR A 122 3.90 -0.02 -8.29
N ILE A 123 2.64 -0.17 -7.93
CA ILE A 123 1.98 -1.45 -7.64
C ILE A 123 0.72 -1.52 -8.50
N VAL A 124 0.53 -2.64 -9.23
CA VAL A 124 -0.71 -2.97 -9.95
C VAL A 124 -1.46 -4.03 -9.16
N MET A 125 -2.74 -3.81 -8.93
CA MET A 125 -3.58 -4.67 -8.11
C MET A 125 -4.99 -4.79 -8.68
N ASP A 126 -5.78 -5.74 -8.19
CA ASP A 126 -7.19 -5.86 -8.54
C ASP A 126 -7.90 -4.51 -8.35
N LYS A 127 -8.74 -4.14 -9.34
CA LYS A 127 -9.59 -2.95 -9.26
C LYS A 127 -10.77 -3.22 -8.34
N MET A 128 -10.95 -2.39 -7.33
CA MET A 128 -12.13 -2.42 -6.46
C MET A 128 -13.27 -1.60 -7.07
N ASP A 129 -14.50 -1.87 -6.63
CA ASP A 129 -15.70 -1.24 -7.19
C ASP A 129 -16.01 0.13 -6.56
N LYS A 130 -16.10 0.19 -5.22
CA LYS A 130 -16.56 1.38 -4.50
C LYS A 130 -16.08 1.41 -3.06
N HIS A 131 -15.91 2.60 -2.50
CA HIS A 131 -15.56 2.79 -1.10
C HIS A 131 -16.71 2.45 -0.15
N LEU A 132 -16.37 1.96 1.05
CA LEU A 132 -17.33 1.74 2.13
C LEU A 132 -18.12 3.02 2.46
N LEU A 133 -17.45 4.18 2.48
CA LEU A 133 -18.09 5.47 2.77
C LEU A 133 -19.13 5.86 1.70
N ASP A 134 -18.90 5.53 0.43
CA ASP A 134 -19.87 5.80 -0.64
C ASP A 134 -21.12 4.90 -0.49
N VAL A 135 -20.90 3.66 -0.07
CA VAL A 135 -22.00 2.73 0.26
C VAL A 135 -22.76 3.22 1.48
N MET A 136 -22.05 3.62 2.54
CA MET A 136 -22.63 4.18 3.76
C MET A 136 -23.54 5.38 3.46
N LYS A 137 -23.06 6.35 2.65
CA LYS A 137 -23.86 7.52 2.24
C LYS A 137 -25.17 7.11 1.56
N LYS A 138 -25.12 6.11 0.67
CA LYS A 138 -26.31 5.63 -0.07
C LYS A 138 -27.32 4.86 0.78
N GLN A 139 -26.90 4.34 1.93
CA GLN A 139 -27.73 3.56 2.86
C GLN A 139 -28.09 4.34 4.14
N GLY A 140 -28.21 5.68 4.03
CA GLY A 140 -28.65 6.53 5.15
C GLY A 140 -27.55 6.93 6.14
N GLY A 141 -26.28 6.86 5.74
CA GLY A 141 -25.16 7.31 6.59
C GLY A 141 -24.73 6.30 7.66
N VAL A 142 -25.16 5.03 7.55
CA VAL A 142 -24.88 3.98 8.54
C VAL A 142 -24.01 2.87 7.95
N ILE A 143 -23.03 2.39 8.71
CA ILE A 143 -22.31 1.14 8.40
C ILE A 143 -23.11 -0.02 8.99
N LEU A 144 -23.71 -0.85 8.12
CA LEU A 144 -24.56 -1.94 8.54
C LEU A 144 -23.81 -2.99 9.37
N LYS A 145 -24.51 -3.67 10.27
CA LYS A 145 -23.94 -4.74 11.12
C LYS A 145 -23.22 -5.82 10.30
N THR A 146 -23.70 -6.15 9.10
CA THR A 146 -23.07 -7.11 8.20
C THR A 146 -21.70 -6.61 7.71
N GLN A 147 -21.56 -5.32 7.42
CA GLN A 147 -20.30 -4.67 7.02
C GLN A 147 -19.34 -4.58 8.20
N GLN A 148 -19.83 -4.24 9.41
CA GLN A 148 -19.03 -4.26 10.63
C GLN A 148 -18.48 -5.66 10.92
N LYS A 149 -19.26 -6.72 10.69
CA LYS A 149 -18.80 -8.11 10.80
C LYS A 149 -17.68 -8.42 9.78
N GLN A 150 -17.80 -7.94 8.55
CA GLN A 150 -16.74 -8.09 7.53
C GLN A 150 -15.45 -7.37 7.97
N ILE A 151 -15.54 -6.16 8.53
CA ILE A 151 -14.37 -5.43 9.07
C ILE A 151 -13.66 -6.26 10.15
N ILE A 152 -14.39 -6.80 11.11
CA ILE A 152 -13.81 -7.65 12.17
C ILE A 152 -13.19 -8.93 11.56
N SER A 153 -13.82 -9.53 10.56
CA SER A 153 -13.25 -10.68 9.86
C SER A 153 -11.94 -10.33 9.16
N ILE A 154 -11.86 -9.15 8.52
CA ILE A 154 -10.63 -8.64 7.93
C ILE A 154 -9.53 -8.51 9.00
N TYR A 155 -9.83 -7.90 10.15
CA TYR A 155 -8.87 -7.70 11.22
C TYR A 155 -8.33 -9.03 11.79
N LYS A 156 -9.21 -10.03 12.01
CA LYS A 156 -8.80 -11.36 12.44
C LYS A 156 -7.81 -11.99 11.46
N LYS A 157 -8.14 -11.96 10.17
CA LYS A 157 -7.29 -12.52 9.12
C LYS A 157 -5.97 -11.77 8.96
N LEU A 158 -5.94 -10.46 9.15
CA LEU A 158 -4.70 -9.69 9.18
C LEU A 158 -3.81 -10.10 10.37
N ASP A 159 -4.40 -10.32 11.56
CA ASP A 159 -3.67 -10.82 12.73
C ASP A 159 -3.11 -12.24 12.46
N GLU A 160 -3.91 -13.14 11.83
CA GLU A 160 -3.50 -14.47 11.39
C GLU A 160 -2.34 -14.42 10.38
N ALA A 161 -2.36 -13.45 9.45
CA ALA A 161 -1.29 -13.23 8.48
C ALA A 161 -0.03 -12.57 9.08
N ASN A 162 -0.03 -12.27 10.38
CA ASN A 162 1.01 -11.47 11.04
C ASN A 162 1.22 -10.08 10.41
N VAL A 163 0.16 -9.47 9.89
CA VAL A 163 0.14 -8.13 9.29
C VAL A 163 -0.62 -7.18 10.18
N PHE A 164 0.05 -6.19 10.77
CA PHE A 164 -0.60 -5.04 11.39
C PHE A 164 -0.78 -3.95 10.35
N HIS A 165 -2.04 -3.60 10.02
CA HIS A 165 -2.32 -2.60 8.97
C HIS A 165 -1.89 -1.19 9.38
N GLY A 166 -2.20 -0.78 10.59
CA GLY A 166 -1.70 0.46 11.20
C GLY A 166 -2.40 1.76 10.76
N ASP A 167 -3.39 1.70 9.85
CA ASP A 167 -4.19 2.86 9.44
C ASP A 167 -5.69 2.52 9.46
N ALA A 168 -6.38 2.94 10.52
CA ALA A 168 -7.80 2.71 10.75
C ALA A 168 -8.73 3.69 10.01
N ASN A 169 -8.27 4.30 8.91
CA ASN A 169 -9.06 5.24 8.14
C ASN A 169 -10.23 4.52 7.44
N PRO A 170 -11.49 4.98 7.58
CA PRO A 170 -12.64 4.41 6.87
C PRO A 170 -12.52 4.42 5.33
N LEU A 171 -11.69 5.29 4.77
CA LEU A 171 -11.38 5.34 3.33
C LEU A 171 -10.59 4.12 2.85
N ASN A 172 -9.96 3.36 3.77
CA ASN A 172 -9.18 2.17 3.43
C ASN A 172 -10.03 0.92 3.21
N TYR A 173 -11.35 1.03 3.18
CA TYR A 173 -12.24 -0.10 2.93
C TYR A 173 -12.99 0.07 1.62
N MET A 174 -12.86 -0.93 0.75
CA MET A 174 -13.53 -0.96 -0.56
C MET A 174 -14.22 -2.30 -0.80
N PHE A 175 -15.26 -2.27 -1.59
CA PHE A 175 -15.98 -3.45 -2.05
C PHE A 175 -15.48 -3.94 -3.41
N LEU A 176 -15.48 -5.26 -3.58
CA LEU A 176 -15.54 -5.94 -4.86
C LEU A 176 -16.77 -6.87 -4.81
N GLY A 177 -17.80 -6.54 -5.59
CA GLY A 177 -19.10 -7.15 -5.45
C GLY A 177 -19.71 -6.88 -4.05
N LYS A 178 -19.94 -7.96 -3.29
CA LYS A 178 -20.50 -7.91 -1.91
C LYS A 178 -19.42 -8.06 -0.83
N GLN A 179 -18.20 -8.39 -1.21
CA GLN A 179 -17.08 -8.62 -0.29
C GLN A 179 -16.34 -7.33 -0.01
N LEU A 180 -16.07 -7.07 1.27
CA LEU A 180 -15.25 -5.94 1.73
C LEU A 180 -13.78 -6.34 1.77
N TYR A 181 -12.92 -5.42 1.35
CA TYR A 181 -11.47 -5.53 1.34
C TYR A 181 -10.85 -4.32 2.02
N ILE A 182 -9.64 -4.49 2.59
CA ILE A 182 -8.83 -3.39 3.09
C ILE A 182 -7.73 -3.07 2.08
N ILE A 183 -7.45 -1.78 1.88
CA ILE A 183 -6.46 -1.26 0.92
C ILE A 183 -5.46 -0.36 1.64
N ASP A 184 -4.39 0.01 0.93
CA ASP A 184 -3.34 0.94 1.39
C ASP A 184 -2.48 0.43 2.55
N PHE A 185 -1.55 -0.44 2.22
CA PHE A 185 -0.59 -1.05 3.15
C PHE A 185 0.66 -0.19 3.42
N GLY A 186 0.64 1.10 3.05
CA GLY A 186 1.77 2.02 3.21
C GLY A 186 2.23 2.22 4.66
N MET A 187 1.33 2.07 5.64
CA MET A 187 1.62 2.15 7.07
C MET A 187 1.77 0.78 7.74
N SER A 188 1.59 -0.31 7.00
CA SER A 188 1.56 -1.66 7.55
C SER A 188 2.93 -2.15 7.99
N LYS A 189 2.91 -3.08 8.97
CA LYS A 189 4.11 -3.70 9.57
C LYS A 189 3.86 -5.17 9.86
N LYS A 190 4.93 -5.97 9.90
CA LYS A 190 4.84 -7.33 10.46
C LYS A 190 4.52 -7.27 11.95
N ILE A 191 3.64 -8.15 12.43
CA ILE A 191 3.43 -8.37 13.86
C ILE A 191 4.62 -9.19 14.37
N THR A 192 5.47 -8.53 15.15
CA THR A 192 6.69 -9.11 15.76
C THR A 192 6.58 -9.09 17.28
N ASN A 193 7.38 -9.88 17.98
CA ASN A 193 7.44 -9.84 19.44
C ASN A 193 7.73 -8.42 19.98
N SER A 194 8.54 -7.64 19.26
CA SER A 194 8.82 -6.24 19.62
C SER A 194 7.55 -5.37 19.48
N LEU A 195 6.78 -5.56 18.40
CA LEU A 195 5.51 -4.84 18.23
C LEU A 195 4.50 -5.27 19.31
N ILE A 196 4.36 -6.58 19.57
CA ILE A 196 3.46 -7.11 20.61
C ILE A 196 3.78 -6.50 21.97
N LYS A 197 5.06 -6.46 22.37
CA LYS A 197 5.49 -5.82 23.62
C LYS A 197 5.13 -4.33 23.66
N LYS A 198 5.31 -3.63 22.54
CA LYS A 198 5.02 -2.19 22.44
C LYS A 198 3.53 -1.88 22.54
N VAL A 199 2.69 -2.70 21.93
CA VAL A 199 1.22 -2.43 21.81
C VAL A 199 0.39 -3.20 22.84
N GLY A 200 1.01 -4.13 23.59
CA GLY A 200 0.35 -4.89 24.66
C GLY A 200 -0.60 -6.00 24.18
N THR A 201 -0.56 -6.37 22.88
CA THR A 201 -1.46 -7.40 22.34
C THR A 201 -0.82 -8.12 21.16
N SER A 202 -1.12 -9.42 21.00
CA SER A 202 -0.75 -10.23 19.84
C SER A 202 -1.72 -10.07 18.67
N THR A 203 -2.87 -9.43 18.89
CA THR A 203 -3.91 -9.19 17.88
C THR A 203 -4.19 -7.68 17.71
N PRO A 204 -3.19 -6.91 17.21
CA PRO A 204 -3.27 -5.45 17.17
C PRO A 204 -4.36 -4.92 16.22
N ASN A 205 -4.72 -5.67 15.17
CA ASN A 205 -5.80 -5.23 14.30
C ASN A 205 -7.15 -5.29 15.03
N ILE A 206 -7.42 -6.38 15.74
CA ILE A 206 -8.67 -6.50 16.53
C ILE A 206 -8.77 -5.39 17.60
N HIS A 207 -7.69 -5.09 18.31
CA HIS A 207 -7.77 -4.18 19.45
C HIS A 207 -7.52 -2.72 19.05
N ILE A 208 -6.43 -2.44 18.33
CA ILE A 208 -6.01 -1.07 18.03
C ILE A 208 -6.75 -0.51 16.82
N MET A 209 -6.85 -1.31 15.72
CA MET A 209 -7.54 -0.85 14.53
C MET A 209 -9.04 -0.70 14.78
N THR A 210 -9.66 -1.59 15.59
CA THR A 210 -11.08 -1.43 15.95
C THR A 210 -11.30 -0.14 16.72
N LEU A 211 -10.48 0.14 17.73
CA LEU A 211 -10.56 1.40 18.49
C LEU A 211 -10.38 2.61 17.58
N GLY A 212 -9.31 2.61 16.77
CA GLY A 212 -9.02 3.69 15.84
C GLY A 212 -10.16 3.96 14.85
N LEU A 213 -10.77 2.89 14.30
CA LEU A 213 -11.90 3.02 13.39
C LEU A 213 -13.15 3.58 14.09
N VAL A 214 -13.48 3.09 15.30
CA VAL A 214 -14.62 3.62 16.06
C VAL A 214 -14.42 5.11 16.38
N LEU A 215 -13.22 5.50 16.79
CA LEU A 215 -12.92 6.93 17.04
C LEU A 215 -13.07 7.78 15.78
N LYS A 216 -12.59 7.30 14.63
CA LYS A 216 -12.76 7.98 13.34
C LYS A 216 -14.22 8.13 12.94
N LEU A 217 -15.04 7.09 13.14
CA LEU A 217 -16.47 7.17 12.85
C LEU A 217 -17.18 8.15 13.77
N LYS A 218 -16.78 8.25 15.05
CA LYS A 218 -17.27 9.28 15.97
C LYS A 218 -16.86 10.68 15.54
N GLU A 219 -15.60 10.91 15.20
CA GLU A 219 -15.11 12.19 14.67
C GLU A 219 -15.89 12.63 13.42
N MET A 220 -16.31 11.68 12.59
CA MET A 220 -17.15 11.93 11.40
C MET A 220 -18.65 12.13 11.73
N ASN A 221 -19.03 12.15 13.01
CA ASN A 221 -20.41 12.22 13.47
C ASN A 221 -21.31 11.11 12.90
N CYS A 222 -20.76 9.92 12.68
CA CYS A 222 -21.57 8.77 12.26
C CYS A 222 -22.49 8.32 13.39
N SER A 223 -23.69 7.84 13.03
CA SER A 223 -24.62 7.23 13.98
C SER A 223 -23.96 6.12 14.81
N PRO A 224 -24.25 6.00 16.12
CA PRO A 224 -23.76 4.92 16.97
C PRO A 224 -23.99 3.52 16.40
N GLU A 225 -25.04 3.31 15.61
CA GLU A 225 -25.30 2.05 14.89
C GLU A 225 -24.16 1.64 13.99
N SER A 226 -23.39 2.60 13.42
CA SER A 226 -22.26 2.36 12.52
C SER A 226 -21.08 1.64 13.18
N TYR A 227 -21.02 1.57 14.51
CA TYR A 227 -19.94 0.92 15.25
C TYR A 227 -20.43 0.07 16.46
N GLU A 228 -21.72 -0.15 16.57
CA GLU A 228 -22.31 -0.92 17.68
C GLU A 228 -21.77 -2.36 17.78
N TYR A 229 -21.55 -3.02 16.64
CA TYR A 229 -20.94 -4.35 16.62
C TYR A 229 -19.44 -4.28 16.90
N LEU A 230 -18.75 -3.24 16.41
CA LEU A 230 -17.32 -3.04 16.62
C LEU A 230 -16.98 -2.83 18.10
N LYS A 231 -17.82 -2.12 18.85
CA LYS A 231 -17.65 -1.87 20.30
C LYS A 231 -17.49 -3.15 21.13
N LYS A 232 -18.03 -4.27 20.67
CA LYS A 232 -17.94 -5.56 21.37
C LYS A 232 -16.49 -6.10 21.44
N PHE A 233 -15.60 -5.59 20.60
CA PHE A 233 -14.18 -5.96 20.53
C PHE A 233 -13.26 -4.99 21.28
N LEU A 234 -13.83 -3.98 21.94
CA LEU A 234 -13.12 -3.04 22.81
C LEU A 234 -13.23 -3.48 24.26
N SER A 235 -12.17 -3.26 25.05
CA SER A 235 -12.20 -3.50 26.49
C SER A 235 -13.16 -2.52 27.18
N GLU A 236 -13.60 -2.85 28.40
CA GLU A 236 -14.42 -1.93 29.21
C GLU A 236 -13.69 -0.63 29.51
N GLU A 237 -12.37 -0.72 29.77
CA GLU A 237 -11.52 0.43 30.00
C GLU A 237 -11.49 1.35 28.79
N GLN A 238 -11.26 0.82 27.57
CA GLN A 238 -11.31 1.58 26.33
C GLN A 238 -12.66 2.24 26.10
N ARG A 239 -13.76 1.51 26.35
CA ARG A 239 -15.11 2.08 26.18
C ARG A 239 -15.36 3.22 27.18
N LYS A 240 -14.96 3.09 28.44
CA LYS A 240 -15.06 4.14 29.46
C LYS A 240 -14.18 5.35 29.11
N GLN A 241 -12.90 5.10 28.80
CA GLN A 241 -11.93 6.17 28.51
C GLN A 241 -12.33 7.05 27.33
N PHE A 242 -12.89 6.47 26.28
CA PHE A 242 -13.25 7.18 25.05
C PHE A 242 -14.74 7.46 24.91
N CYS A 243 -15.53 7.24 25.94
CA CYS A 243 -17.00 7.45 25.96
C CYS A 243 -17.71 6.78 24.78
N ILE A 244 -17.37 5.50 24.51
CA ILE A 244 -17.88 4.71 23.37
C ILE A 244 -19.02 3.79 23.83
#